data_f6c281c7b648640dadc45186804ed0fd
#
_entry.id   f6c281c7b648640dadc45186804ed0fd
#
_cell.length_a   1.000
_cell.length_b   1.000
_cell.length_c   1.000
_cell.angle_alpha   90.00
_cell.angle_beta   90.00
_cell.angle_gamma   90.00
#
_symmetry.space_group_name_H-M   'P 1'
#
loop_
_entity.id
_entity.type
_entity.pdbx_description
1 polymer ?
#
loop_
_entity_poly.entity_id
_entity_poly.type
_entity_poly.pdbx_seq_one_letter_code
_entity_poly.pdbx_strand_id
1 'polypeptide(L)'
;MDTIKQNSPVLFYFNHSKKWLMRISKKESLHTHIGVIKHSDAIGKEYGSRVNTNKDKYVYLLKPTMYDYVMKIQHGTQIVYPKDLGYIVARSGIGSGQKILEIGTGSGSLTSFIANIVKPRGHVYTFDVNENFMKIAEKNIKKAGVSKYVTQHNLDLKTRKKMPLEDIDVALIDLGDPWTVIPQVRQMLKGSGAVFAICPTMNQLEKL
;
A
#
# COMPACT_ATOMS: atom_id res chain seq x y z
N MET A 1 -5.51 3.80 -26.79
CA MET A 1 -6.05 4.42 -25.57
C MET A 1 -6.38 3.34 -24.53
N ASP A 2 -6.27 3.64 -23.24
CA ASP A 2 -6.41 2.64 -22.16
C ASP A 2 -7.91 2.49 -21.80
N THR A 3 -8.52 1.39 -22.25
CA THR A 3 -9.96 1.13 -22.07
C THR A 3 -10.23 0.29 -20.83
N ILE A 4 -11.34 0.56 -20.16
CA ILE A 4 -11.80 -0.14 -18.97
C ILE A 4 -12.37 -1.50 -19.36
N LYS A 5 -11.83 -2.56 -18.75
CA LYS A 5 -12.22 -3.96 -18.94
C LYS A 5 -12.78 -4.57 -17.66
N GLN A 6 -13.31 -5.77 -17.78
CA GLN A 6 -13.63 -6.60 -16.60
C GLN A 6 -12.40 -6.67 -15.66
N ASN A 7 -12.61 -6.50 -14.35
CA ASN A 7 -11.60 -6.44 -13.31
C ASN A 7 -10.65 -5.21 -13.34
N SER A 8 -10.82 -4.27 -14.27
CA SER A 8 -10.08 -3.02 -14.25
C SER A 8 -10.35 -2.24 -12.96
N PRO A 9 -9.32 -1.69 -12.30
CA PRO A 9 -9.52 -0.76 -11.19
C PRO A 9 -9.98 0.59 -11.72
N VAL A 10 -11.05 1.14 -11.16
CA VAL A 10 -11.60 2.45 -11.55
C VAL A 10 -11.86 3.28 -10.31
N LEU A 11 -11.43 4.53 -10.34
CA LEU A 11 -11.85 5.56 -9.40
C LEU A 11 -13.04 6.30 -10.01
N PHE A 12 -14.23 6.02 -9.49
CA PHE A 12 -15.43 6.80 -9.79
C PHE A 12 -15.33 8.13 -9.05
N TYR A 13 -15.09 9.21 -9.77
CA TYR A 13 -14.85 10.53 -9.20
C TYR A 13 -16.03 11.46 -9.46
N PHE A 14 -16.67 11.90 -8.40
CA PHE A 14 -17.72 12.93 -8.46
C PHE A 14 -17.17 14.31 -8.12
N ASN A 15 -16.47 14.42 -6.97
CA ASN A 15 -15.77 15.63 -6.53
C ASN A 15 -14.64 15.25 -5.55
N HIS A 16 -13.97 16.25 -4.98
CA HIS A 16 -12.83 16.05 -4.09
C HIS A 16 -13.15 15.13 -2.90
N SER A 17 -14.31 15.30 -2.26
CA SER A 17 -14.73 14.53 -1.07
C SER A 17 -15.45 13.21 -1.41
N LYS A 18 -15.99 13.08 -2.63
CA LYS A 18 -16.85 11.97 -3.04
C LYS A 18 -16.25 11.22 -4.23
N LYS A 19 -15.55 10.16 -3.93
CA LYS A 19 -14.87 9.27 -4.88
C LYS A 19 -14.84 7.84 -4.34
N TRP A 20 -14.99 6.87 -5.23
CA TRP A 20 -15.10 5.45 -4.90
C TRP A 20 -14.12 4.65 -5.75
N LEU A 21 -13.26 3.89 -5.10
CA LEU A 21 -12.29 3.01 -5.73
C LEU A 21 -12.85 1.59 -5.80
N MET A 22 -13.15 1.13 -7.00
CA MET A 22 -13.78 -0.17 -7.26
C MET A 22 -13.00 -0.96 -8.32
N ARG A 23 -13.12 -2.29 -8.29
CA ARG A 23 -12.81 -3.14 -9.44
C ARG A 23 -14.09 -3.41 -10.22
N ILE A 24 -14.02 -3.25 -11.52
CA ILE A 24 -15.19 -3.40 -12.39
C ILE A 24 -15.63 -4.87 -12.45
N SER A 25 -16.90 -5.10 -12.17
CA SER A 25 -17.55 -6.40 -12.33
C SER A 25 -18.87 -6.21 -13.07
N LYS A 26 -19.03 -6.84 -14.25
CA LYS A 26 -20.19 -6.64 -15.14
C LYS A 26 -21.55 -6.84 -14.44
N LYS A 27 -21.58 -7.68 -13.40
CA LYS A 27 -22.80 -8.02 -12.65
C LYS A 27 -23.07 -7.07 -11.47
N GLU A 28 -22.16 -6.17 -11.15
CA GLU A 28 -22.25 -5.29 -9.99
C GLU A 28 -22.65 -3.87 -10.35
N SER A 29 -23.08 -3.13 -9.34
CA SER A 29 -23.39 -1.71 -9.43
C SER A 29 -22.84 -0.98 -8.20
N LEU A 30 -22.39 0.24 -8.42
CA LEU A 30 -21.97 1.14 -7.35
C LEU A 30 -23.19 1.93 -6.86
N HIS A 31 -23.59 1.69 -5.62
CA HIS A 31 -24.68 2.42 -4.95
C HIS A 31 -24.12 3.60 -4.16
N THR A 32 -24.61 4.79 -4.45
CA THR A 32 -24.17 6.03 -3.80
C THR A 32 -25.36 6.93 -3.50
N HIS A 33 -25.14 7.96 -2.68
CA HIS A 33 -26.17 8.98 -2.40
C HIS A 33 -26.51 9.82 -3.65
N ILE A 34 -25.64 9.88 -4.68
CA ILE A 34 -25.91 10.58 -5.95
C ILE A 34 -26.59 9.68 -6.98
N GLY A 35 -26.91 8.44 -6.63
CA GLY A 35 -27.56 7.45 -7.47
C GLY A 35 -26.76 6.16 -7.65
N VAL A 36 -27.24 5.31 -8.50
CA VAL A 36 -26.68 4.00 -8.86
C VAL A 36 -25.96 4.08 -10.19
N ILE A 37 -24.78 3.47 -10.27
CA ILE A 37 -23.98 3.36 -11.49
C ILE A 37 -23.76 1.87 -11.77
N LYS A 38 -24.21 1.36 -12.90
CA LYS A 38 -23.90 0.00 -13.31
C LYS A 38 -22.44 -0.08 -13.75
N HIS A 39 -21.71 -1.06 -13.27
CA HIS A 39 -20.33 -1.27 -13.70
C HIS A 39 -20.23 -1.61 -15.19
N SER A 40 -21.28 -2.24 -15.76
CA SER A 40 -21.39 -2.50 -17.20
C SER A 40 -21.27 -1.24 -18.05
N ASP A 41 -21.72 -0.09 -17.55
CA ASP A 41 -21.73 1.17 -18.29
C ASP A 41 -20.31 1.81 -18.37
N ALA A 42 -19.39 1.32 -17.56
CA ALA A 42 -17.99 1.72 -17.59
C ALA A 42 -17.14 0.82 -18.52
N ILE A 43 -17.58 -0.42 -18.78
CA ILE A 43 -16.83 -1.38 -19.62
C ILE A 43 -16.79 -0.87 -21.06
N GLY A 44 -15.60 -0.89 -21.67
CA GLY A 44 -15.36 -0.40 -23.02
C GLY A 44 -15.14 1.10 -23.13
N LYS A 45 -15.42 1.87 -22.07
CA LYS A 45 -15.10 3.30 -22.03
C LYS A 45 -13.62 3.53 -21.73
N GLU A 46 -13.11 4.66 -22.16
CA GLU A 46 -11.75 5.11 -21.84
C GLU A 46 -11.68 5.71 -20.43
N TYR A 47 -10.52 5.59 -19.79
CA TYR A 47 -10.26 6.40 -18.60
C TYR A 47 -10.29 7.88 -18.94
N GLY A 48 -10.85 8.70 -18.05
CA GLY A 48 -11.13 10.12 -18.27
C GLY A 48 -12.56 10.40 -18.78
N SER A 49 -13.26 9.39 -19.31
CA SER A 49 -14.67 9.52 -19.71
C SER A 49 -15.61 9.60 -18.49
N ARG A 50 -16.88 9.80 -18.75
CA ARG A 50 -17.93 9.88 -17.71
C ARG A 50 -19.05 8.88 -17.95
N VAL A 51 -19.73 8.51 -16.86
CA VAL A 51 -20.96 7.74 -16.86
C VAL A 51 -22.03 8.45 -16.02
N ASN A 52 -23.28 8.28 -16.40
CA ASN A 52 -24.40 8.86 -15.66
C ASN A 52 -24.85 7.89 -14.55
N THR A 53 -25.40 8.45 -13.49
CA THR A 53 -26.18 7.72 -12.49
C THR A 53 -27.64 7.66 -12.92
N ASN A 54 -28.44 6.82 -12.27
CA ASN A 54 -29.89 6.79 -12.45
C ASN A 54 -30.64 8.03 -11.91
N LYS A 55 -29.93 9.05 -11.40
CA LYS A 55 -30.47 10.34 -10.93
C LYS A 55 -29.88 11.51 -11.73
N ASP A 56 -29.54 11.30 -12.99
CA ASP A 56 -29.03 12.34 -13.91
C ASP A 56 -27.81 13.11 -13.40
N LYS A 57 -27.04 12.51 -12.49
CA LYS A 57 -25.70 12.95 -12.12
C LYS A 57 -24.67 12.16 -12.92
N TYR A 58 -23.45 12.69 -13.05
CA TYR A 58 -22.36 11.95 -13.70
C TYR A 58 -21.14 11.86 -12.79
N VAL A 59 -20.34 10.86 -13.02
CA VAL A 59 -19.02 10.69 -12.42
C VAL A 59 -17.97 10.44 -13.52
N TYR A 60 -16.75 10.89 -13.28
CA TYR A 60 -15.61 10.56 -14.14
C TYR A 60 -15.04 9.20 -13.78
N LEU A 61 -14.59 8.47 -14.79
CA LEU A 61 -13.94 7.17 -14.67
C LEU A 61 -12.42 7.37 -14.73
N LEU A 62 -11.78 7.52 -13.58
CA LEU A 62 -10.35 7.80 -13.52
C LEU A 62 -9.53 6.52 -13.25
N LYS A 63 -8.31 6.47 -13.78
CA LYS A 63 -7.34 5.45 -13.42
C LYS A 63 -6.81 5.77 -12.02
N PRO A 64 -6.96 4.87 -11.04
CA PRO A 64 -6.52 5.15 -9.69
C PRO A 64 -4.99 5.21 -9.60
N THR A 65 -4.50 6.12 -8.78
CA THR A 65 -3.10 6.24 -8.39
C THR A 65 -2.81 5.49 -7.09
N MET A 66 -1.54 5.32 -6.72
CA MET A 66 -1.19 4.76 -5.40
C MET A 66 -1.69 5.63 -4.25
N TYR A 67 -1.81 6.94 -4.43
CA TYR A 67 -2.46 7.83 -3.48
C TYR A 67 -3.90 7.40 -3.18
N ASP A 68 -4.67 7.06 -4.23
CA ASP A 68 -6.07 6.62 -4.06
C ASP A 68 -6.17 5.28 -3.34
N TYR A 69 -5.24 4.36 -3.61
CA TYR A 69 -5.18 3.08 -2.87
C TYR A 69 -4.87 3.31 -1.40
N VAL A 70 -3.85 4.09 -1.06
CA VAL A 70 -3.47 4.41 0.31
C VAL A 70 -4.63 5.09 1.06
N MET A 71 -5.28 6.08 0.44
CA MET A 71 -6.40 6.82 1.07
C MET A 71 -7.71 6.04 1.16
N LYS A 72 -7.84 4.91 0.43
CA LYS A 72 -9.02 4.03 0.42
C LYS A 72 -8.70 2.62 0.94
N ILE A 73 -7.62 2.48 1.68
CA ILE A 73 -7.22 1.24 2.32
C ILE A 73 -8.23 0.83 3.41
N GLN A 74 -8.41 -0.47 3.61
CA GLN A 74 -9.13 -0.94 4.79
C GLN A 74 -8.23 -0.75 6.01
N HIS A 75 -8.67 0.05 6.96
CA HIS A 75 -7.92 0.33 8.17
C HIS A 75 -8.00 -0.83 9.17
N GLY A 76 -6.86 -1.26 9.66
CA GLY A 76 -6.70 -2.13 10.84
C GLY A 76 -5.88 -1.42 11.91
N THR A 77 -5.01 -0.49 11.45
CA THR A 77 -4.13 0.35 12.27
C THR A 77 -4.13 1.78 11.73
N GLN A 78 -3.47 2.69 12.45
CA GLN A 78 -3.06 3.97 11.88
C GLN A 78 -2.16 3.70 10.67
N ILE A 79 -2.33 4.47 9.60
CA ILE A 79 -1.54 4.32 8.37
C ILE A 79 -0.46 5.39 8.26
N VAL A 80 0.61 5.07 7.53
CA VAL A 80 1.55 6.08 7.05
C VAL A 80 0.90 6.84 5.90
N TYR A 81 0.76 8.15 6.06
CA TYR A 81 0.07 9.00 5.07
C TYR A 81 0.96 9.34 3.87
N PRO A 82 0.36 9.71 2.72
CA PRO A 82 1.12 9.97 1.47
C PRO A 82 2.25 11.00 1.59
N LYS A 83 2.12 12.01 2.46
CA LYS A 83 3.18 13.00 2.70
C LYS A 83 4.44 12.35 3.29
N ASP A 84 4.25 11.42 4.24
CA ASP A 84 5.34 10.72 4.90
C ASP A 84 5.91 9.61 4.00
N LEU A 85 5.04 8.90 3.26
CA LEU A 85 5.45 7.93 2.24
C LEU A 85 6.36 8.55 1.18
N GLY A 86 5.99 9.73 0.67
CA GLY A 86 6.80 10.47 -0.29
C GLY A 86 8.16 10.90 0.28
N TYR A 87 8.18 11.38 1.53
CA TYR A 87 9.39 11.77 2.22
C TYR A 87 10.33 10.57 2.46
N ILE A 88 9.78 9.44 2.95
CA ILE A 88 10.55 8.20 3.15
C ILE A 88 11.24 7.79 1.85
N VAL A 89 10.52 7.74 0.74
CA VAL A 89 11.08 7.34 -0.56
C VAL A 89 12.16 8.31 -1.03
N ALA A 90 11.92 9.61 -0.93
CA ALA A 90 12.89 10.62 -1.33
C ALA A 90 14.19 10.54 -0.50
N ARG A 91 14.08 10.28 0.81
CA ARG A 91 15.23 10.19 1.72
C ARG A 91 15.98 8.86 1.63
N SER A 92 15.28 7.77 1.38
CA SER A 92 15.88 6.43 1.33
C SER A 92 16.46 6.06 -0.04
N GLY A 93 16.08 6.79 -1.09
CA GLY A 93 16.44 6.44 -2.45
C GLY A 93 15.84 5.11 -2.93
N ILE A 94 14.72 4.67 -2.33
CA ILE A 94 14.04 3.44 -2.74
C ILE A 94 13.64 3.54 -4.21
N GLY A 95 14.02 2.52 -4.98
CA GLY A 95 13.75 2.45 -6.41
C GLY A 95 13.57 1.01 -6.91
N SER A 96 13.33 0.90 -8.22
CA SER A 96 13.10 -0.41 -8.86
C SER A 96 14.30 -1.35 -8.69
N GLY A 97 14.02 -2.59 -8.31
CA GLY A 97 15.00 -3.66 -8.19
C GLY A 97 15.54 -3.89 -6.78
N GLN A 98 15.22 -3.01 -5.84
CA GLN A 98 15.70 -3.13 -4.46
C GLN A 98 14.90 -4.12 -3.63
N LYS A 99 15.56 -4.75 -2.67
CA LYS A 99 14.97 -5.58 -1.61
C LYS A 99 14.72 -4.74 -0.37
N ILE A 100 13.47 -4.64 0.03
CA ILE A 100 13.06 -3.82 1.17
C ILE A 100 12.56 -4.72 2.30
N LEU A 101 13.06 -4.47 3.49
CA LEU A 101 12.53 -5.03 4.74
C LEU A 101 11.57 -4.02 5.36
N GLU A 102 10.38 -4.45 5.73
CA GLU A 102 9.44 -3.68 6.53
C GLU A 102 9.11 -4.44 7.81
N ILE A 103 9.15 -3.76 8.95
CA ILE A 103 8.79 -4.31 10.26
C ILE A 103 7.65 -3.47 10.82
N GLY A 104 6.47 -4.09 10.98
CA GLY A 104 5.20 -3.43 11.25
C GLY A 104 4.38 -3.29 9.96
N THR A 105 3.82 -4.40 9.47
CA THR A 105 2.97 -4.40 8.25
C THR A 105 1.70 -3.57 8.44
N GLY A 106 1.10 -3.66 9.63
CA GLY A 106 -0.14 -2.98 9.94
C GLY A 106 -1.24 -3.22 8.90
N SER A 107 -1.78 -2.15 8.33
CA SER A 107 -2.80 -2.21 7.26
C SER A 107 -2.22 -2.45 5.86
N GLY A 108 -0.89 -2.53 5.70
CA GLY A 108 -0.22 -2.71 4.40
C GLY A 108 -0.19 -1.46 3.52
N SER A 109 -0.30 -0.27 4.12
CA SER A 109 -0.25 1.02 3.44
C SER A 109 1.16 1.28 2.88
N LEU A 110 2.15 1.32 3.77
CA LEU A 110 3.56 1.48 3.44
C LEU A 110 4.02 0.34 2.52
N THR A 111 3.70 -0.91 2.87
CA THR A 111 3.97 -2.10 2.05
C THR A 111 3.51 -1.93 0.61
N SER A 112 2.24 -1.56 0.40
CA SER A 112 1.66 -1.43 -0.95
C SER A 112 2.31 -0.31 -1.75
N PHE A 113 2.60 0.81 -1.10
CA PHE A 113 3.23 1.96 -1.73
C PHE A 113 4.66 1.62 -2.17
N ILE A 114 5.48 1.06 -1.28
CA ILE A 114 6.85 0.67 -1.57
C ILE A 114 6.91 -0.43 -2.63
N ALA A 115 6.06 -1.46 -2.54
CA ALA A 115 5.98 -2.52 -3.54
C ALA A 115 5.69 -1.99 -4.95
N ASN A 116 4.88 -0.92 -5.06
CA ASN A 116 4.64 -0.28 -6.35
C ASN A 116 5.89 0.43 -6.91
N ILE A 117 6.79 0.89 -6.06
CA ILE A 117 8.02 1.60 -6.47
C ILE A 117 9.11 0.61 -6.87
N VAL A 118 9.31 -0.45 -6.08
CA VAL A 118 10.41 -1.40 -6.31
C VAL A 118 10.19 -2.33 -7.51
N LYS A 119 8.93 -2.49 -7.98
CA LYS A 119 8.64 -3.33 -9.15
C LYS A 119 9.33 -2.82 -10.42
N PRO A 120 9.55 -3.65 -11.45
CA PRO A 120 9.17 -5.07 -11.52
C PRO A 120 10.20 -6.05 -10.94
N ARG A 121 11.39 -5.61 -10.55
CA ARG A 121 12.52 -6.47 -10.16
C ARG A 121 12.81 -6.50 -8.66
N GLY A 122 12.28 -5.54 -7.90
CA GLY A 122 12.45 -5.47 -6.45
C GLY A 122 11.37 -6.21 -5.68
N HIS A 123 11.54 -6.29 -4.36
CA HIS A 123 10.64 -7.04 -3.48
C HIS A 123 10.57 -6.42 -2.10
N VAL A 124 9.40 -6.51 -1.46
CA VAL A 124 9.16 -6.10 -0.07
C VAL A 124 8.92 -7.35 0.77
N TYR A 125 9.73 -7.52 1.80
CA TYR A 125 9.55 -8.52 2.86
C TYR A 125 9.00 -7.80 4.08
N THR A 126 7.76 -8.08 4.46
CA THR A 126 7.10 -7.40 5.56
C THR A 126 6.75 -8.33 6.71
N PHE A 127 6.94 -7.87 7.93
CA PHE A 127 6.82 -8.64 9.16
C PHE A 127 5.82 -7.99 10.12
N ASP A 128 4.91 -8.79 10.66
CA ASP A 128 4.02 -8.37 11.72
C ASP A 128 3.70 -9.57 12.63
N VAL A 129 3.54 -9.32 13.92
CA VAL A 129 3.17 -10.34 14.91
C VAL A 129 1.65 -10.57 14.96
N ASN A 130 0.86 -9.61 14.49
CA ASN A 130 -0.58 -9.64 14.53
C ASN A 130 -1.19 -10.25 13.26
N GLU A 131 -1.67 -11.48 13.36
CA GLU A 131 -2.28 -12.20 12.24
C GLU A 131 -3.48 -11.48 11.63
N ASN A 132 -4.28 -10.76 12.42
CA ASN A 132 -5.43 -10.01 11.89
C ASN A 132 -4.97 -8.83 11.02
N PHE A 133 -3.91 -8.13 11.41
CA PHE A 133 -3.33 -7.07 10.57
C PHE A 133 -2.77 -7.64 9.28
N MET A 134 -2.09 -8.79 9.34
CA MET A 134 -1.60 -9.49 8.14
C MET A 134 -2.73 -9.84 7.17
N LYS A 135 -3.88 -10.32 7.65
CA LYS A 135 -5.05 -10.62 6.82
C LYS A 135 -5.66 -9.35 6.18
N ILE A 136 -5.67 -8.23 6.90
CA ILE A 136 -6.11 -6.94 6.37
C ILE A 136 -5.13 -6.44 5.31
N ALA A 137 -3.83 -6.48 5.61
CA ALA A 137 -2.77 -6.10 4.69
C ALA A 137 -2.81 -6.91 3.39
N GLU A 138 -2.99 -8.23 3.46
CA GLU A 138 -3.11 -9.09 2.29
C GLU A 138 -4.22 -8.63 1.34
N LYS A 139 -5.41 -8.32 1.87
CA LYS A 139 -6.53 -7.81 1.08
C LYS A 139 -6.18 -6.47 0.41
N ASN A 140 -5.55 -5.58 1.15
CA ASN A 140 -5.16 -4.26 0.66
C ASN A 140 -4.06 -4.34 -0.41
N ILE A 141 -3.02 -5.15 -0.19
CA ILE A 141 -1.92 -5.43 -1.14
C ILE A 141 -2.47 -6.04 -2.44
N LYS A 142 -3.41 -6.98 -2.32
CA LYS A 142 -4.10 -7.59 -3.47
C LYS A 142 -4.94 -6.56 -4.23
N LYS A 143 -5.69 -5.70 -3.51
CA LYS A 143 -6.47 -4.62 -4.11
C LYS A 143 -5.57 -3.62 -4.86
N ALA A 144 -4.41 -3.29 -4.32
CA ALA A 144 -3.42 -2.43 -4.97
C ALA A 144 -2.72 -3.09 -6.18
N GLY A 145 -2.84 -4.41 -6.35
CA GLY A 145 -2.27 -5.14 -7.49
C GLY A 145 -0.76 -5.37 -7.41
N VAL A 146 -0.20 -5.37 -6.19
CA VAL A 146 1.24 -5.49 -5.96
C VAL A 146 1.66 -6.79 -5.24
N SER A 147 0.75 -7.74 -5.06
CA SER A 147 1.00 -8.99 -4.31
C SER A 147 2.22 -9.79 -4.81
N LYS A 148 2.54 -9.70 -6.12
CA LYS A 148 3.73 -10.38 -6.70
C LYS A 148 5.06 -9.87 -6.15
N TYR A 149 5.06 -8.69 -5.54
CA TYR A 149 6.25 -7.98 -5.07
C TYR A 149 6.31 -7.90 -3.55
N VAL A 150 5.49 -8.72 -2.85
CA VAL A 150 5.40 -8.71 -1.40
C VAL A 150 5.41 -10.14 -0.87
N THR A 151 6.24 -10.38 0.14
CA THR A 151 6.18 -11.57 0.98
C THR A 151 5.87 -11.14 2.41
N GLN A 152 4.79 -11.66 2.96
CA GLN A 152 4.36 -11.38 4.32
C GLN A 152 4.81 -12.50 5.26
N HIS A 153 5.39 -12.12 6.40
CA HIS A 153 5.83 -13.04 7.45
C HIS A 153 5.13 -12.71 8.77
N ASN A 154 4.30 -13.62 9.27
CA ASN A 154 3.75 -13.50 10.62
C ASN A 154 4.79 -14.01 11.61
N LEU A 155 5.68 -13.12 12.04
CA LEU A 155 6.88 -13.46 12.78
C LEU A 155 7.36 -12.28 13.63
N ASP A 156 7.75 -12.57 14.88
CA ASP A 156 8.48 -11.63 15.73
C ASP A 156 9.99 -11.73 15.49
N LEU A 157 10.58 -10.69 14.90
CA LEU A 157 12.02 -10.62 14.67
C LEU A 157 12.83 -10.43 15.96
N LYS A 158 12.25 -9.84 17.03
CA LYS A 158 12.94 -9.61 18.31
C LYS A 158 13.42 -10.91 18.95
N THR A 159 12.69 -12.01 18.74
CA THR A 159 12.97 -13.32 19.35
C THR A 159 13.92 -14.20 18.52
N ARG A 160 14.32 -13.76 17.33
CA ARG A 160 15.10 -14.56 16.40
C ARG A 160 16.60 -14.42 16.63
N LYS A 161 17.29 -15.57 16.70
CA LYS A 161 18.77 -15.65 16.71
C LYS A 161 19.35 -15.68 15.28
N LYS A 162 18.67 -16.37 14.36
CA LYS A 162 19.04 -16.44 12.93
C LYS A 162 18.05 -15.63 12.13
N MET A 163 18.56 -14.67 11.36
CA MET A 163 17.75 -13.82 10.52
C MET A 163 17.25 -14.54 9.28
N PRO A 164 15.99 -14.33 8.87
CA PRO A 164 15.40 -15.04 7.73
C PRO A 164 15.81 -14.47 6.37
N LEU A 165 16.46 -13.32 6.34
CA LEU A 165 16.80 -12.57 5.13
C LEU A 165 18.25 -12.09 5.17
N GLU A 166 18.77 -11.79 3.98
CA GLU A 166 20.07 -11.16 3.77
C GLU A 166 20.02 -10.24 2.55
N ASP A 167 21.03 -9.42 2.37
CA ASP A 167 21.15 -8.49 1.23
C ASP A 167 20.00 -7.50 1.08
N ILE A 168 19.50 -6.98 2.18
CA ILE A 168 18.47 -5.93 2.21
C ILE A 168 19.09 -4.57 1.88
N ASP A 169 18.50 -3.84 0.95
CA ASP A 169 18.93 -2.50 0.56
C ASP A 169 18.46 -1.44 1.56
N VAL A 170 17.18 -1.51 1.96
CA VAL A 170 16.58 -0.56 2.91
C VAL A 170 15.65 -1.29 3.87
N ALA A 171 15.77 -0.96 5.16
CA ALA A 171 14.85 -1.40 6.20
C ALA A 171 13.97 -0.23 6.68
N LEU A 172 12.66 -0.47 6.74
CA LEU A 172 11.65 0.45 7.23
C LEU A 172 11.03 -0.13 8.49
N ILE A 173 11.04 0.63 9.60
CA ILE A 173 10.57 0.17 10.89
C ILE A 173 9.41 1.06 11.34
N ASP A 174 8.21 0.49 11.42
CA ASP A 174 6.99 1.16 11.91
C ASP A 174 6.44 0.40 13.14
N LEU A 175 7.18 0.52 14.24
CA LEU A 175 6.85 -0.11 15.53
C LEU A 175 6.77 0.92 16.64
N GLY A 176 6.07 0.57 17.72
CA GLY A 176 6.05 1.40 18.94
C GLY A 176 7.42 1.48 19.65
N ASP A 177 8.31 0.53 19.42
CA ASP A 177 9.63 0.40 20.05
C ASP A 177 10.72 0.03 19.02
N PRO A 178 10.97 0.87 18.01
CA PRO A 178 11.82 0.56 16.85
C PRO A 178 13.26 0.17 17.22
N TRP A 179 13.80 0.71 18.30
CA TRP A 179 15.16 0.39 18.79
C TRP A 179 15.36 -1.09 19.11
N THR A 180 14.30 -1.82 19.45
CA THR A 180 14.37 -3.23 19.89
C THR A 180 14.74 -4.20 18.78
N VAL A 181 14.58 -3.81 17.50
CA VAL A 181 14.85 -4.66 16.33
C VAL A 181 16.10 -4.23 15.54
N ILE A 182 16.74 -3.13 15.92
CA ILE A 182 17.94 -2.62 15.21
C ILE A 182 19.07 -3.67 15.11
N PRO A 183 19.42 -4.43 16.17
CA PRO A 183 20.47 -5.45 16.07
C PRO A 183 20.16 -6.54 15.05
N GLN A 184 18.90 -6.94 14.92
CA GLN A 184 18.43 -7.94 13.96
C GLN A 184 18.45 -7.37 12.54
N VAL A 185 17.95 -6.14 12.37
CA VAL A 185 17.95 -5.43 11.07
C VAL A 185 19.35 -5.30 10.52
N ARG A 186 20.33 -4.92 11.35
CA ARG A 186 21.72 -4.78 10.94
C ARG A 186 22.30 -6.06 10.32
N GLN A 187 21.90 -7.24 10.82
CA GLN A 187 22.36 -8.53 10.29
C GLN A 187 21.83 -8.84 8.88
N MET A 188 20.73 -8.21 8.49
CA MET A 188 20.08 -8.44 7.19
C MET A 188 20.48 -7.43 6.13
N LEU A 189 21.05 -6.28 6.54
CA LEU A 189 21.40 -5.20 5.61
C LEU A 189 22.67 -5.50 4.83
N LYS A 190 22.67 -5.07 3.58
CA LYS A 190 23.90 -4.95 2.77
C LYS A 190 24.87 -3.92 3.37
N GLY A 191 26.13 -3.99 2.95
CA GLY A 191 27.03 -2.84 3.06
C GLY A 191 26.41 -1.61 2.38
N SER A 192 26.40 -0.47 3.08
CA SER A 192 25.70 0.77 2.66
C SER A 192 24.17 0.67 2.65
N GLY A 193 23.56 -0.39 3.19
CA GLY A 193 22.12 -0.45 3.41
C GLY A 193 21.66 0.61 4.43
N ALA A 194 20.44 1.10 4.28
CA ALA A 194 19.88 2.17 5.11
C ALA A 194 18.73 1.66 6.01
N VAL A 195 18.58 2.30 7.19
CA VAL A 195 17.47 2.07 8.13
C VAL A 195 16.69 3.35 8.30
N PHE A 196 15.37 3.24 8.24
CA PHE A 196 14.43 4.32 8.53
C PHE A 196 13.43 3.83 9.56
N ALA A 197 13.35 4.53 10.68
CA ALA A 197 12.36 4.27 11.72
C ALA A 197 11.34 5.42 11.78
N ILE A 198 10.07 5.08 11.90
CA ILE A 198 8.98 6.03 12.11
C ILE A 198 8.83 6.23 13.61
N CYS A 199 9.13 7.45 14.09
CA CYS A 199 9.10 7.83 15.50
C CYS A 199 8.08 8.97 15.70
N PRO A 200 6.82 8.68 16.01
CA PRO A 200 5.80 9.73 16.24
C PRO A 200 6.04 10.59 17.48
N THR A 201 6.89 10.14 18.42
CA THR A 201 7.13 10.83 19.70
C THR A 201 8.61 11.07 19.96
N MET A 202 8.93 12.13 20.73
CA MET A 202 10.30 12.43 21.16
C MET A 202 10.91 11.29 21.99
N ASN A 203 10.11 10.65 22.86
CA ASN A 203 10.59 9.52 23.67
C ASN A 203 11.06 8.34 22.83
N GLN A 204 10.46 8.12 21.66
CA GLN A 204 10.90 7.09 20.72
C GLN A 204 12.20 7.49 20.04
N LEU A 205 12.33 8.77 19.67
CA LEU A 205 13.53 9.31 19.03
C LEU A 205 14.74 9.26 19.97
N GLU A 206 14.56 9.58 21.26
CA GLU A 206 15.63 9.54 22.26
C GLU A 206 16.18 8.12 22.51
N LYS A 207 15.34 7.08 22.30
CA LYS A 207 15.72 5.68 22.52
C LYS A 207 16.30 5.01 21.28
N LEU A 208 16.14 5.61 20.10
CA LEU A 208 16.63 5.09 18.84
C LEU A 208 18.09 5.46 18.61
#